data_a5c00c9e0c284fc9af5a14b0486b4185
#
_entry.id   a5c00c9e0c284fc9af5a14b0486b4185
#
_cell.length_a   1.000
_cell.length_b   1.000
_cell.length_c   1.000
_cell.angle_alpha   90.00
_cell.angle_beta   90.00
_cell.angle_gamma   90.00
#
_symmetry.space_group_name_H-M   'P 1'
#
loop_
_entity.id
_entity.type
_entity.pdbx_description
1 polymer ?
#
loop_
_entity_poly.entity_id
_entity_poly.type
_entity_poly.pdbx_seq_one_letter_code
_entity_poly.pdbx_strand_id
1 'polypeptide(L)' 'MENIDMAQASKLLEEYSRNYDWFNKNYERLKKEYPNKIVAIENDTVIGSNTDPEELKKKIGNRPGAYIGSVIIEKLLWIL' A
#
# COMPACT_ATOMS: atom_id res chain seq x y z
N MET A 1 23.99 -18.53 -0.72
CA MET A 1 23.01 -17.99 -1.31
C MET A 1 21.73 -18.37 -0.75
N GLU A 2 20.89 -17.54 -0.80
CA GLU A 2 19.75 -17.79 -0.22
C GLU A 2 18.81 -18.33 -1.09
N ASN A 3 18.09 -19.20 -0.77
CA ASN A 3 17.14 -19.80 -1.58
C ASN A 3 15.80 -19.40 -1.14
N ILE A 4 15.07 -18.77 -2.01
CA ILE A 4 13.72 -18.43 -1.71
C ILE A 4 12.86 -19.60 -1.97
N ASP A 5 12.10 -20.04 -0.98
CA ASP A 5 11.20 -21.13 -1.13
C ASP A 5 10.11 -20.68 -2.08
N MET A 6 9.84 -21.44 -3.12
CA MET A 6 8.82 -21.10 -4.10
C MET A 6 7.45 -20.94 -3.46
N ALA A 7 7.11 -21.75 -2.52
CA ALA A 7 5.82 -21.66 -1.85
C ALA A 7 5.73 -20.36 -1.07
N GLN A 8 6.83 -19.94 -0.46
CA GLN A 8 6.85 -18.74 0.31
C GLN A 8 6.76 -17.50 -0.59
N ALA A 9 7.46 -17.53 -1.72
CA ALA A 9 7.43 -16.44 -2.66
C ALA A 9 6.03 -16.28 -3.25
N SER A 10 5.37 -17.40 -3.54
CA SER A 10 4.05 -17.39 -4.09
C SER A 10 3.06 -16.80 -3.09
N LYS A 11 3.21 -17.14 -1.82
CA LYS A 11 2.34 -16.63 -0.79
C LYS A 11 2.47 -15.14 -0.63
N LEU A 12 3.69 -14.61 -0.72
CA LEU A 12 3.91 -13.18 -0.60
C LEU A 12 3.29 -12.45 -1.78
N LEU A 13 3.38 -13.02 -2.97
CA LEU A 13 2.78 -12.41 -4.14
C LEU A 13 1.25 -12.39 -4.01
N GLU A 14 0.68 -13.44 -3.46
CA GLU A 14 -0.76 -13.49 -3.27
C GLU A 14 -1.20 -12.43 -2.28
N GLU A 15 -0.46 -12.26 -1.21
CA GLU A 15 -0.78 -11.27 -0.20
C GLU A 15 -0.69 -9.88 -0.78
N TYR A 16 0.36 -9.62 -1.54
CA TYR A 16 0.58 -8.32 -2.14
C TYR A 16 -0.56 -8.01 -3.13
N SER A 17 -0.92 -8.97 -3.98
CA SER A 17 -1.99 -8.79 -4.94
C SER A 17 -3.32 -8.54 -4.27
N ARG A 18 -3.59 -9.24 -3.19
CA ARG A 18 -4.81 -9.08 -2.45
C ARG A 18 -4.90 -7.69 -1.85
N ASN A 19 -3.79 -7.20 -1.30
CA ASN A 19 -3.74 -5.88 -0.70
C ASN A 19 -3.87 -4.80 -1.77
N TYR A 20 -3.28 -5.04 -2.93
CA TYR A 20 -3.39 -4.13 -4.06
C TYR A 20 -4.85 -4.04 -4.54
N ASP A 21 -5.52 -5.17 -4.64
CA ASP A 21 -6.92 -5.20 -5.05
C ASP A 21 -7.78 -4.45 -4.05
N TRP A 22 -7.52 -4.64 -2.77
CA TRP A 22 -8.28 -3.96 -1.74
C TRP A 22 -8.08 -2.45 -1.85
N PHE A 23 -6.86 -2.02 -2.12
CA PHE A 23 -6.53 -0.62 -2.29
C PHE A 23 -7.36 -0.03 -3.45
N ASN A 24 -7.39 -0.72 -4.57
CA ASN A 24 -8.14 -0.23 -5.73
C ASN A 24 -9.63 -0.21 -5.49
N LYS A 25 -10.17 -1.22 -4.85
CA LYS A 25 -11.59 -1.27 -4.59
C LYS A 25 -12.05 -0.21 -3.61
N ASN A 26 -11.18 0.19 -2.73
CA ASN A 26 -11.52 1.17 -1.70
C ASN A 26 -10.92 2.54 -1.96
N TYR A 27 -10.41 2.76 -3.15
CA TYR A 27 -9.69 3.99 -3.46
C TYR A 27 -10.51 5.24 -3.24
N GLU A 28 -11.78 5.23 -3.61
CA GLU A 28 -12.63 6.41 -3.44
C GLU A 28 -12.80 6.74 -1.96
N ARG A 29 -12.92 5.74 -1.11
CA ARG A 29 -13.02 5.97 0.32
C ARG A 29 -11.70 6.46 0.87
N LEU A 30 -10.59 5.90 0.36
CA LEU A 30 -9.27 6.31 0.82
C LEU A 30 -8.98 7.75 0.46
N LYS A 31 -9.51 8.24 -0.64
CA LYS A 31 -9.33 9.63 -1.02
C LYS A 31 -9.95 10.57 0.01
N LYS A 32 -10.99 10.12 0.68
CA LYS A 32 -11.63 10.93 1.67
C LYS A 32 -10.89 10.88 3.01
N GLU A 33 -10.40 9.71 3.35
CA GLU A 33 -9.74 9.53 4.64
C GLU A 33 -8.26 9.88 4.66
N TYR A 34 -7.59 9.67 3.54
CA TYR A 34 -6.14 9.90 3.49
C TYR A 34 -5.76 10.70 2.25
N PRO A 35 -6.30 11.92 2.10
CA PRO A 35 -6.02 12.70 0.89
C PRO A 35 -4.54 13.06 0.78
N ASN A 36 -3.97 12.79 -0.37
CA ASN A 36 -2.58 13.10 -0.68
C ASN A 36 -1.57 12.47 0.27
N LYS A 37 -1.89 11.26 0.73
CA LYS A 37 -0.98 10.54 1.59
C LYS A 37 -0.64 9.20 0.99
N ILE A 38 0.41 8.60 1.48
CA ILE A 38 0.83 7.26 1.09
C ILE A 38 0.31 6.34 2.17
N VAL A 39 -0.31 5.25 1.79
CA VAL A 39 -0.88 4.31 2.76
C VAL A 39 -0.28 2.93 2.59
N ALA A 40 -0.23 2.19 3.66
CA ALA A 40 0.23 0.81 3.65
C ALA A 40 -1.00 -0.06 3.95
N ILE A 41 -1.21 -1.06 3.12
CA ILE A 41 -2.37 -1.93 3.21
C ILE A 41 -1.96 -3.35 3.55
N GLU A 42 -2.60 -3.95 4.52
CA GLU A 42 -2.37 -5.33 4.85
C GLU A 42 -3.61 -5.89 5.51
N ASN A 43 -3.99 -7.10 5.14
CA ASN A 43 -5.18 -7.77 5.69
C ASN A 43 -6.43 -6.90 5.57
N ASP A 44 -6.63 -6.37 4.38
CA ASP A 44 -7.83 -5.59 4.05
C ASP A 44 -8.02 -4.37 4.95
N THR A 45 -6.92 -3.75 5.36
CA THR A 45 -7.05 -2.55 6.19
C THR A 45 -5.81 -1.68 5.99
N VAL A 46 -5.92 -0.42 6.36
CA VAL A 46 -4.79 0.49 6.30
C VAL A 46 -4.03 0.35 7.61
N ILE A 47 -2.77 -0.04 7.53
CA ILE A 47 -1.95 -0.24 8.71
C ILE A 47 -1.06 0.97 9.00
N GLY A 48 -0.99 1.93 8.09
CA GLY A 48 -0.24 3.14 8.33
C GLY A 48 -0.38 4.12 7.19
N SER A 49 -0.11 5.39 7.45
CA SER A 49 -0.15 6.40 6.41
C SER A 49 0.85 7.49 6.73
N ASN A 50 1.37 8.14 5.71
CA ASN A 50 2.30 9.24 5.89
C ASN A 50 2.48 9.92 4.55
N THR A 51 2.95 11.16 4.53
CA THR A 51 3.24 11.84 3.29
C THR A 51 4.64 11.47 2.80
N ASP A 52 5.49 10.93 3.69
CA ASP A 52 6.84 10.55 3.36
C ASP A 52 6.95 9.04 3.37
N PRO A 53 7.29 8.40 2.24
CA PRO A 53 7.36 6.94 2.17
C PRO A 53 8.42 6.34 3.11
N GLU A 54 9.52 7.06 3.34
CA GLU A 54 10.54 6.54 4.23
C GLU A 54 10.05 6.49 5.66
N GLU A 55 9.31 7.52 6.07
CA GLU A 55 8.77 7.56 7.40
C GLU A 55 7.71 6.47 7.57
N LEU A 56 6.93 6.24 6.51
CA LEU A 56 5.90 5.21 6.56
C LEU A 56 6.56 3.84 6.75
N LYS A 57 7.62 3.57 6.01
CA LYS A 57 8.30 2.30 6.12
C LYS A 57 8.86 2.08 7.53
N LYS A 58 9.38 3.13 8.14
CA LYS A 58 9.88 3.01 9.48
C LYS A 58 8.76 2.71 10.46
N LYS A 59 7.61 3.33 10.23
CA LYS A 59 6.50 3.17 11.11
C LYS A 59 5.91 1.79 11.08
N ILE A 60 5.72 1.21 9.92
CA ILE A 60 5.09 -0.10 9.80
C ILE A 60 6.05 -1.27 9.97
N GLY A 61 7.36 -1.01 9.87
CA GLY A 61 8.35 -2.07 10.03
C GLY A 61 8.43 -2.95 8.80
N ASN A 62 9.00 -4.15 8.98
CA ASN A 62 9.20 -5.05 7.86
C ASN A 62 7.94 -5.85 7.58
N ARG A 63 7.21 -5.51 6.52
CA ARG A 63 6.00 -6.21 6.15
C ARG A 63 5.99 -6.44 4.65
N PRO A 64 6.68 -7.47 4.20
CA PRO A 64 6.90 -7.70 2.77
C PRO A 64 5.65 -7.90 1.93
N GLY A 65 4.58 -8.39 2.53
CA GLY A 65 3.33 -8.58 1.78
C GLY A 65 2.45 -7.35 1.70
N ALA A 66 2.78 -6.30 2.43
CA ALA A 66 1.94 -5.11 2.45
C ALA A 66 2.06 -4.33 1.16
N TYR A 67 0.97 -3.71 0.73
CA TYR A 67 0.98 -2.89 -0.47
C TYR A 67 1.12 -1.43 -0.04
N ILE A 68 2.05 -0.71 -0.65
CA ILE A 68 2.25 0.70 -0.36
C ILE A 68 1.75 1.47 -1.57
N GLY A 69 0.75 2.28 -1.40
CA GLY A 69 0.16 3.02 -2.50
C GLY A 69 -0.07 4.48 -2.18
N SER A 70 -0.08 5.32 -3.21
CA SER A 70 -0.29 6.74 -3.05
C SER A 70 -1.74 7.08 -3.31
N VAL A 71 -2.34 7.85 -2.42
CA VAL A 71 -3.71 8.30 -2.58
C VAL A 71 -3.61 9.74 -3.05
N ILE A 72 -3.88 9.96 -4.31
CA ILE A 72 -3.73 11.27 -4.91
C ILE A 72 -5.03 11.87 -5.32
N ILE A 73 -5.24 13.14 -4.97
CA ILE A 73 -6.43 13.82 -5.36
C ILE A 73 -6.15 14.43 -6.71
N GLU A 74 -6.86 13.95 -7.71
CA GLU A 74 -6.58 14.31 -9.05
C GLU A 74 -6.83 15.67 -9.50
N LYS A 75 -7.51 16.47 -8.74
CA LYS A 75 -7.78 17.79 -9.21
C LYS A 75 -6.53 18.58 -9.49
N LEU A 76 -5.41 18.15 -8.99
CA LEU A 76 -4.19 18.86 -9.31
C LEU A 76 -3.86 18.75 -10.78
N LEU A 77 -4.35 17.75 -11.43
CA LEU A 77 -4.06 17.54 -12.83
C LEU A 77 -4.78 18.52 -13.72
N TRP A 78 -5.81 19.12 -13.21
CA TRP A 78 -6.58 20.03 -14.02
C TRP A 78 -5.96 21.37 -14.17
N ILE A 79 -4.95 21.63 -13.45
CA ILE A 79 -4.28 22.90 -13.56
C ILE A 79 -3.48 22.98 -14.79
N LEU A 80 -3.19 21.88 -15.36
CA LEU A 80 -2.38 21.83 -16.57
C LEU A 80 -3.19 22.13 -17.86
#